data_6732be6b7813be6e6ec082d7e4d2a2be
#
_entry.id   6732be6b7813be6e6ec082d7e4d2a2be
#
_cell.length_a   1.000
_cell.length_b   1.000
_cell.length_c   1.000
_cell.angle_alpha   90.00
_cell.angle_beta   90.00
_cell.angle_gamma   90.00
#
_symmetry.space_group_name_H-M   'P 1'
#
loop_
_entity.id
_entity.type
_entity.pdbx_description
1 polymer ?
#
loop_
_entity_poly.entity_id
_entity_poly.type
_entity_poly.pdbx_seq_one_letter_code
_entity_poly.pdbx_strand_id
1 'polypeptide(L)'
;MSNLIIRPAIEDDAEELAELLNEIIRIGGTTAYQSVMDKGDIIRDFVRSKWLLSCFVAEMEGKVVGFQHLDAADPEYSGPFKLGAGWSVIASFVRVDHHGQGIGRRLFQETKTAAKQAGSFAIDATIRADNTLGIAFYQNLGFRTYVTIEDVPLSDGTRMDRVRKKYDLTVEE
;
A
#
# COMPACT_ATOMS: atom_id res chain seq x y z
N MET A 1 27.17 -6.02 1.24
CA MET A 1 25.74 -6.20 0.90
C MET A 1 24.93 -5.45 1.93
N SER A 2 24.13 -4.50 1.50
CA SER A 2 23.23 -3.79 2.40
C SER A 2 22.22 -4.79 3.00
N ASN A 3 22.14 -4.83 4.33
CA ASN A 3 21.25 -5.77 5.03
C ASN A 3 19.82 -5.18 5.01
N LEU A 4 18.95 -5.74 4.19
CA LEU A 4 17.53 -5.37 4.15
C LEU A 4 16.77 -6.16 5.23
N ILE A 5 16.19 -5.45 6.18
CA ILE A 5 15.38 -5.99 7.28
C ILE A 5 13.91 -5.59 7.02
N ILE A 6 13.01 -6.57 7.10
CA ILE A 6 11.55 -6.34 7.11
C ILE A 6 11.07 -6.58 8.54
N ARG A 7 10.38 -5.62 9.11
CA ARG A 7 9.83 -5.69 10.46
C ARG A 7 8.50 -4.94 10.58
N PRO A 8 7.67 -5.25 11.58
CA PRO A 8 6.48 -4.44 11.86
C PRO A 8 6.85 -2.97 12.11
N ALA A 9 6.00 -2.07 11.62
CA ALA A 9 6.10 -0.65 11.93
C ALA A 9 5.70 -0.40 13.39
N ILE A 10 6.37 0.56 14.01
CA ILE A 10 6.05 1.09 15.34
C ILE A 10 5.79 2.59 15.25
N GLU A 11 5.21 3.19 16.28
CA GLU A 11 4.90 4.63 16.26
C GLU A 11 6.15 5.50 16.09
N ASP A 12 7.30 5.04 16.58
CA ASP A 12 8.56 5.77 16.44
C ASP A 12 9.04 5.86 14.98
N ASP A 13 8.57 4.98 14.10
CA ASP A 13 8.86 5.05 12.66
C ASP A 13 8.08 6.16 11.96
N ALA A 14 7.01 6.68 12.55
CA ALA A 14 6.02 7.51 11.86
C ALA A 14 6.61 8.78 11.24
N GLU A 15 7.68 9.35 11.81
CA GLU A 15 8.36 10.51 11.25
C GLU A 15 9.09 10.17 9.95
N GLU A 16 9.84 9.07 9.93
CA GLU A 16 10.51 8.58 8.69
C GLU A 16 9.49 8.13 7.63
N LEU A 17 8.37 7.52 8.04
CA LEU A 17 7.29 7.16 7.12
C LEU A 17 6.64 8.39 6.51
N ALA A 18 6.43 9.46 7.30
CA ALA A 18 5.91 10.73 6.79
C ALA A 18 6.88 11.36 5.77
N GLU A 19 8.17 11.39 6.08
CA GLU A 19 9.19 11.89 5.14
C GLU A 19 9.17 11.12 3.82
N LEU A 20 9.15 9.79 3.89
CA LEU A 20 9.13 8.92 2.71
C LEU A 20 7.88 9.14 1.87
N LEU A 21 6.70 9.13 2.48
CA LEU A 21 5.43 9.32 1.77
C LEU A 21 5.33 10.73 1.18
N ASN A 22 5.75 11.75 1.93
CA ASN A 22 5.74 13.12 1.45
C ASN A 22 6.71 13.36 0.29
N GLU A 23 7.84 12.67 0.24
CA GLU A 23 8.73 12.66 -0.93
C GLU A 23 7.99 12.15 -2.17
N ILE A 24 7.29 11.02 -2.06
CA ILE A 24 6.48 10.44 -3.14
C ILE A 24 5.34 11.39 -3.56
N ILE A 25 4.65 12.00 -2.60
CA ILE A 25 3.58 12.97 -2.87
C ILE A 25 4.11 14.18 -3.66
N ARG A 26 5.26 14.71 -3.28
CA ARG A 26 5.86 15.88 -3.97
C ARG A 26 6.31 15.55 -5.39
N ILE A 27 6.83 14.35 -5.63
CA ILE A 27 7.16 13.86 -6.98
C ILE A 27 5.88 13.77 -7.81
N GLY A 28 4.78 13.30 -7.22
CA GLY A 28 3.47 13.20 -7.85
C GLY A 28 3.32 12.02 -8.82
N GLY A 29 2.10 11.82 -9.31
CA GLY A 29 1.79 10.86 -10.37
C GLY A 29 1.65 9.40 -9.95
N THR A 30 2.00 9.02 -8.72
CA THR A 30 1.98 7.61 -8.29
C THR A 30 1.02 7.31 -7.15
N THR A 31 0.75 8.27 -6.28
CA THR A 31 -0.19 8.10 -5.17
C THR A 31 -1.46 8.92 -5.36
N ALA A 32 -2.56 8.48 -4.74
CA ALA A 32 -3.80 9.26 -4.65
C ALA A 32 -3.72 10.37 -3.59
N TYR A 33 -2.77 10.28 -2.67
CA TYR A 33 -2.49 11.34 -1.71
C TYR A 33 -1.88 12.55 -2.41
N GLN A 34 -2.38 13.74 -2.12
CA GLN A 34 -1.94 14.99 -2.75
C GLN A 34 -1.49 16.04 -1.75
N SER A 35 -1.83 15.86 -0.48
CA SER A 35 -1.40 16.70 0.62
C SER A 35 -0.39 15.97 1.48
N VAL A 36 0.64 16.69 1.94
CA VAL A 36 1.63 16.14 2.86
C VAL A 36 0.97 15.70 4.17
N MET A 37 1.52 14.66 4.75
CA MET A 37 1.05 14.06 5.99
C MET A 37 2.07 14.32 7.11
N ASP A 38 1.58 14.57 8.30
CA ASP A 38 2.42 14.67 9.48
C ASP A 38 2.53 13.30 10.22
N LYS A 39 3.31 13.28 11.28
CA LYS A 39 3.49 12.09 12.12
C LYS A 39 2.15 11.56 12.66
N GLY A 40 1.26 12.44 13.08
CA GLY A 40 -0.06 12.07 13.61
C GLY A 40 -0.95 11.42 12.55
N ASP A 41 -0.92 11.94 11.34
CA ASP A 41 -1.62 11.36 10.20
C ASP A 41 -1.12 9.94 9.89
N ILE A 42 0.20 9.75 9.87
CA ILE A 42 0.82 8.43 9.62
C ILE A 42 0.43 7.42 10.71
N ILE A 43 0.45 7.83 11.98
CA ILE A 43 0.04 6.92 13.08
C ILE A 43 -1.43 6.55 12.89
N ARG A 44 -2.31 7.51 12.67
CA ARG A 44 -3.76 7.28 12.53
C ARG A 44 -4.10 6.41 11.33
N ASP A 45 -3.47 6.66 10.19
CA ASP A 45 -3.90 6.08 8.91
C ASP A 45 -3.13 4.81 8.54
N PHE A 46 -1.94 4.57 9.10
CA PHE A 46 -1.10 3.43 8.73
C PHE A 46 -0.65 2.57 9.92
N VAL A 47 -0.09 3.16 10.98
CA VAL A 47 0.50 2.38 12.08
C VAL A 47 -0.57 1.87 13.05
N ARG A 48 -1.64 2.65 13.24
CA ARG A 48 -2.79 2.34 14.10
C ARG A 48 -4.13 2.54 13.40
N SER A 49 -4.19 2.21 12.12
CA SER A 49 -5.44 2.26 11.37
C SER A 49 -6.53 1.45 12.09
N LYS A 50 -7.77 1.94 12.02
CA LYS A 50 -8.96 1.28 12.64
C LYS A 50 -9.11 -0.19 12.19
N TRP A 51 -8.73 -0.49 10.96
CA TRP A 51 -8.90 -1.82 10.33
C TRP A 51 -7.57 -2.54 10.11
N LEU A 52 -6.51 -2.11 10.78
CA LEU A 52 -5.16 -2.59 10.59
C LEU A 52 -5.04 -4.11 10.73
N LEU A 53 -4.52 -4.75 9.69
CA LEU A 53 -4.05 -6.13 9.72
C LEU A 53 -2.53 -6.20 9.85
N SER A 54 -1.82 -5.37 9.11
CA SER A 54 -0.37 -5.23 9.24
C SER A 54 0.15 -3.92 8.65
N CYS A 55 1.23 -3.42 9.21
CA CYS A 55 2.08 -2.42 8.59
C CYS A 55 3.53 -2.85 8.78
N PHE A 56 4.23 -3.11 7.67
CA PHE A 56 5.66 -3.51 7.69
C PHE A 56 6.51 -2.42 7.12
N VAL A 57 7.69 -2.22 7.71
CA VAL A 57 8.73 -1.35 7.18
C VAL A 57 9.89 -2.18 6.63
N ALA A 58 10.50 -1.66 5.59
CA ALA A 58 11.76 -2.12 5.05
C ALA A 58 12.86 -1.16 5.51
N GLU A 59 13.81 -1.67 6.28
CA GLU A 59 14.93 -0.92 6.81
C GLU A 59 16.22 -1.36 6.14
N MET A 60 17.04 -0.42 5.74
CA MET A 60 18.36 -0.64 5.14
C MET A 60 19.35 0.34 5.76
N GLU A 61 20.42 -0.20 6.34
CA GLU A 61 21.45 0.61 7.02
C GLU A 61 20.88 1.57 8.08
N GLY A 62 19.87 1.12 8.83
CA GLY A 62 19.22 1.89 9.90
C GLY A 62 18.26 2.98 9.42
N LYS A 63 17.89 2.99 8.13
CA LYS A 63 16.92 3.91 7.55
C LYS A 63 15.73 3.18 6.94
N VAL A 64 14.54 3.73 7.10
CA VAL A 64 13.34 3.22 6.45
C VAL A 64 13.37 3.62 4.97
N VAL A 65 13.38 2.61 4.10
CA VAL A 65 13.41 2.78 2.63
C VAL A 65 12.09 2.40 1.95
N GLY A 66 11.18 1.79 2.68
CA GLY A 66 9.84 1.44 2.19
C GLY A 66 8.94 0.99 3.31
N PHE A 67 7.62 1.02 3.06
CA PHE A 67 6.64 0.41 3.93
C PHE A 67 5.44 -0.10 3.16
N GLN A 68 4.75 -1.04 3.75
CA GLN A 68 3.55 -1.64 3.16
C GLN A 68 2.50 -1.83 4.25
N HIS A 69 1.31 -1.33 3.97
CA HIS A 69 0.18 -1.28 4.89
C HIS A 69 -0.94 -2.18 4.36
N LEU A 70 -1.61 -2.87 5.24
CA LEU A 70 -2.74 -3.73 4.95
C LEU A 70 -3.85 -3.50 5.97
N ASP A 71 -5.03 -3.08 5.50
CA ASP A 71 -6.26 -3.02 6.27
C ASP A 71 -7.24 -4.12 5.87
N ALA A 72 -8.06 -4.58 6.81
CA ALA A 72 -9.30 -5.26 6.45
C ALA A 72 -10.22 -4.28 5.71
N ALA A 73 -11.06 -4.80 4.81
CA ALA A 73 -12.08 -3.98 4.15
C ALA A 73 -13.01 -3.34 5.18
N ASP A 74 -13.16 -2.02 5.11
CA ASP A 74 -14.03 -1.27 6.01
C ASP A 74 -15.50 -1.59 5.70
N PRO A 75 -16.24 -2.22 6.62
CA PRO A 75 -17.65 -2.56 6.41
C PRO A 75 -18.56 -1.32 6.36
N GLU A 76 -18.12 -0.20 6.93
CA GLU A 76 -18.88 1.05 6.98
C GLU A 76 -18.63 1.94 5.75
N TYR A 77 -17.59 1.65 4.97
CA TYR A 77 -17.29 2.42 3.77
C TYR A 77 -18.37 2.23 2.70
N SER A 78 -18.92 3.33 2.18
CA SER A 78 -20.00 3.34 1.20
C SER A 78 -19.61 3.92 -0.17
N GLY A 79 -18.33 4.26 -0.36
CA GLY A 79 -17.82 4.86 -1.59
C GLY A 79 -17.59 3.85 -2.74
N PRO A 80 -17.03 4.33 -3.86
CA PRO A 80 -16.86 3.54 -5.09
C PRO A 80 -15.89 2.35 -4.94
N PHE A 81 -15.09 2.32 -3.88
CA PHE A 81 -14.11 1.26 -3.62
C PHE A 81 -14.60 0.23 -2.60
N LYS A 82 -15.91 0.20 -2.32
CA LYS A 82 -16.46 -0.76 -1.35
C LYS A 82 -16.09 -2.19 -1.70
N LEU A 83 -15.67 -2.92 -0.67
CA LEU A 83 -15.35 -4.35 -0.71
C LEU A 83 -16.21 -5.10 0.30
N GLY A 84 -16.40 -6.39 0.08
CA GLY A 84 -17.10 -7.27 0.99
C GLY A 84 -16.21 -7.75 2.14
N ALA A 85 -16.82 -8.45 3.10
CA ALA A 85 -16.10 -9.10 4.18
C ALA A 85 -15.07 -10.11 3.63
N GLY A 86 -13.94 -10.25 4.31
CA GLY A 86 -12.86 -11.15 3.92
C GLY A 86 -11.92 -10.59 2.86
N TRP A 87 -12.18 -9.39 2.34
CA TRP A 87 -11.20 -8.64 1.56
C TRP A 87 -10.28 -7.83 2.48
N SER A 88 -9.08 -7.60 1.99
CA SER A 88 -8.16 -6.62 2.58
C SER A 88 -7.65 -5.66 1.51
N VAL A 89 -7.13 -4.51 1.93
CA VAL A 89 -6.67 -3.42 1.06
C VAL A 89 -5.22 -3.13 1.36
N ILE A 90 -4.39 -3.10 0.31
CA ILE A 90 -2.95 -2.88 0.42
C ILE A 90 -2.55 -1.50 -0.09
N ALA A 91 -1.57 -0.89 0.57
CA ALA A 91 -0.85 0.27 0.06
C ALA A 91 0.66 0.05 0.22
N SER A 92 1.43 0.36 -0.83
CA SER A 92 2.87 0.11 -0.88
C SER A 92 3.62 1.36 -1.27
N PHE A 93 4.66 1.68 -0.51
CA PHE A 93 5.50 2.86 -0.73
C PHE A 93 6.98 2.47 -0.58
N VAL A 94 7.79 2.78 -1.58
CA VAL A 94 9.24 2.56 -1.58
C VAL A 94 9.91 3.84 -2.10
N ARG A 95 11.00 4.28 -1.44
CA ARG A 95 11.77 5.43 -1.91
C ARG A 95 12.19 5.23 -3.36
N VAL A 96 12.11 6.30 -4.14
CA VAL A 96 12.34 6.25 -5.60
C VAL A 96 13.73 5.76 -5.95
N ASP A 97 14.75 6.20 -5.20
CA ASP A 97 16.14 5.80 -5.38
C ASP A 97 16.43 4.33 -4.96
N HIS A 98 15.46 3.66 -4.36
CA HIS A 98 15.53 2.24 -3.96
C HIS A 98 14.61 1.33 -4.81
N HIS A 99 14.02 1.85 -5.89
CA HIS A 99 13.23 1.04 -6.81
C HIS A 99 14.10 -0.02 -7.52
N GLY A 100 13.48 -1.12 -7.94
CA GLY A 100 14.16 -2.21 -8.65
C GLY A 100 15.03 -3.13 -7.79
N GLN A 101 15.11 -2.92 -6.48
CA GLN A 101 15.92 -3.71 -5.55
C GLN A 101 15.15 -4.84 -4.84
N GLY A 102 13.90 -5.09 -5.24
CA GLY A 102 13.07 -6.17 -4.69
C GLY A 102 12.45 -5.86 -3.33
N ILE A 103 12.59 -4.64 -2.81
CA ILE A 103 12.06 -4.23 -1.49
C ILE A 103 10.56 -4.46 -1.39
N GLY A 104 9.79 -3.97 -2.35
CA GLY A 104 8.33 -4.14 -2.36
C GLY A 104 7.89 -5.60 -2.39
N ARG A 105 8.63 -6.48 -3.08
CA ARG A 105 8.37 -7.93 -3.10
C ARG A 105 8.62 -8.56 -1.73
N ARG A 106 9.69 -8.17 -1.05
CA ARG A 106 9.99 -8.68 0.30
C ARG A 106 8.98 -8.21 1.33
N LEU A 107 8.54 -6.95 1.27
CA LEU A 107 7.43 -6.44 2.08
C LEU A 107 6.16 -7.25 1.82
N PHE A 108 5.85 -7.54 0.55
CA PHE A 108 4.66 -8.29 0.20
C PHE A 108 4.66 -9.74 0.73
N GLN A 109 5.78 -10.39 0.88
CA GLN A 109 5.86 -11.73 1.48
C GLN A 109 5.30 -11.73 2.91
N GLU A 110 5.70 -10.74 3.72
CA GLU A 110 5.19 -10.60 5.09
C GLU A 110 3.72 -10.15 5.11
N THR A 111 3.35 -9.21 4.25
CA THR A 111 1.97 -8.73 4.14
C THR A 111 1.02 -9.85 3.71
N LYS A 112 1.41 -10.68 2.73
CA LYS A 112 0.64 -11.85 2.30
C LYS A 112 0.42 -12.85 3.44
N THR A 113 1.47 -13.11 4.23
CA THR A 113 1.37 -13.98 5.40
C THR A 113 0.40 -13.42 6.44
N ALA A 114 0.49 -12.12 6.74
CA ALA A 114 -0.43 -11.46 7.66
C ALA A 114 -1.89 -11.50 7.17
N ALA A 115 -2.11 -11.27 5.87
CA ALA A 115 -3.45 -11.38 5.26
C ALA A 115 -4.05 -12.77 5.42
N LYS A 116 -3.27 -13.82 5.16
CA LYS A 116 -3.71 -15.23 5.35
C LYS A 116 -4.03 -15.52 6.80
N GLN A 117 -3.17 -15.10 7.74
CA GLN A 117 -3.39 -15.28 9.19
C GLN A 117 -4.64 -14.55 9.68
N ALA A 118 -4.98 -13.42 9.11
CA ALA A 118 -6.19 -12.66 9.41
C ALA A 118 -7.47 -13.26 8.77
N GLY A 119 -7.34 -14.31 7.96
CA GLY A 119 -8.47 -14.96 7.28
C GLY A 119 -8.96 -14.21 6.03
N SER A 120 -8.16 -13.31 5.47
CA SER A 120 -8.49 -12.70 4.18
C SER A 120 -8.44 -13.75 3.07
N PHE A 121 -9.39 -13.70 2.13
CA PHE A 121 -9.36 -14.53 0.93
C PHE A 121 -8.84 -13.79 -0.30
N ALA A 122 -8.82 -12.46 -0.26
CA ALA A 122 -8.34 -11.62 -1.35
C ALA A 122 -7.76 -10.30 -0.85
N ILE A 123 -6.76 -9.80 -1.57
CA ILE A 123 -6.17 -8.47 -1.35
C ILE A 123 -6.50 -7.59 -2.55
N ASP A 124 -7.03 -6.40 -2.31
CA ASP A 124 -7.25 -5.36 -3.30
C ASP A 124 -6.11 -4.36 -3.33
N ALA A 125 -5.61 -4.07 -4.52
CA ALA A 125 -4.75 -2.93 -4.80
C ALA A 125 -5.47 -1.98 -5.76
N THR A 126 -5.77 -0.78 -5.30
CA THR A 126 -6.39 0.29 -6.09
C THR A 126 -5.30 1.28 -6.53
N ILE A 127 -5.10 1.42 -7.84
CA ILE A 127 -3.96 2.12 -8.43
C ILE A 127 -4.48 3.20 -9.38
N ARG A 128 -3.87 4.37 -9.38
CA ARG A 128 -4.13 5.39 -10.42
C ARG A 128 -3.81 4.79 -11.80
N ALA A 129 -4.67 5.04 -12.78
CA ALA A 129 -4.50 4.49 -14.13
C ALA A 129 -3.23 5.01 -14.83
N ASP A 130 -2.75 6.19 -14.47
CA ASP A 130 -1.50 6.77 -14.98
C ASP A 130 -0.23 6.28 -14.25
N ASN A 131 -0.37 5.56 -13.14
CA ASN A 131 0.73 4.96 -12.42
C ASN A 131 1.13 3.61 -13.04
N THR A 132 1.79 3.64 -14.18
CA THR A 132 2.20 2.44 -14.92
C THR A 132 3.19 1.57 -14.14
N LEU A 133 4.06 2.16 -13.33
CA LEU A 133 5.01 1.45 -12.46
C LEU A 133 4.27 0.69 -11.36
N GLY A 134 3.28 1.30 -10.70
CA GLY A 134 2.46 0.64 -9.69
C GLY A 134 1.63 -0.50 -10.26
N ILE A 135 1.05 -0.31 -11.44
CA ILE A 135 0.31 -1.35 -12.17
C ILE A 135 1.21 -2.56 -12.46
N ALA A 136 2.41 -2.32 -12.99
CA ALA A 136 3.38 -3.37 -13.28
C ALA A 136 3.89 -4.06 -12.00
N PHE A 137 4.14 -3.30 -10.93
CA PHE A 137 4.58 -3.82 -9.65
C PHE A 137 3.59 -4.86 -9.10
N TYR A 138 2.31 -4.51 -8.99
CA TYR A 138 1.30 -5.44 -8.49
C TYR A 138 1.07 -6.62 -9.44
N GLN A 139 1.12 -6.39 -10.74
CA GLN A 139 1.03 -7.48 -11.73
C GLN A 139 2.17 -8.49 -11.56
N ASN A 140 3.40 -8.03 -11.35
CA ASN A 140 4.58 -8.88 -11.13
C ASN A 140 4.55 -9.63 -9.79
N LEU A 141 3.76 -9.17 -8.82
CA LEU A 141 3.48 -9.90 -7.58
C LEU A 141 2.40 -10.98 -7.74
N GLY A 142 1.67 -11.01 -8.87
CA GLY A 142 0.60 -11.97 -9.14
C GLY A 142 -0.81 -11.40 -9.04
N PHE A 143 -0.97 -10.11 -8.80
CA PHE A 143 -2.27 -9.45 -8.84
C PHE A 143 -2.83 -9.41 -10.27
N ARG A 144 -4.15 -9.59 -10.40
CA ARG A 144 -4.88 -9.50 -11.68
C ARG A 144 -5.88 -8.36 -11.65
N THR A 145 -5.96 -7.59 -12.73
CA THR A 145 -6.99 -6.56 -12.88
C THR A 145 -8.37 -7.22 -12.88
N TYR A 146 -9.31 -6.71 -12.09
CA TYR A 146 -10.67 -7.21 -12.04
C TYR A 146 -11.73 -6.13 -12.30
N VAL A 147 -11.39 -4.85 -12.11
CA VAL A 147 -12.27 -3.72 -12.43
C VAL A 147 -11.46 -2.45 -12.66
N THR A 148 -11.97 -1.56 -13.50
CA THR A 148 -11.54 -0.17 -13.62
C THR A 148 -12.70 0.71 -13.20
N ILE A 149 -12.44 1.69 -12.32
CA ILE A 149 -13.41 2.70 -11.91
C ILE A 149 -13.01 4.00 -12.58
N GLU A 150 -13.88 4.50 -13.46
CA GLU A 150 -13.59 5.68 -14.26
C GLU A 150 -13.88 6.96 -13.49
N ASP A 151 -13.17 8.01 -13.84
CA ASP A 151 -13.50 9.39 -13.49
C ASP A 151 -13.65 9.61 -11.97
N VAL A 152 -12.71 9.09 -11.17
CA VAL A 152 -12.72 9.25 -9.72
C VAL A 152 -11.99 10.55 -9.32
N PRO A 153 -12.62 11.43 -8.51
CA PRO A 153 -11.97 12.66 -8.07
C PRO A 153 -10.78 12.38 -7.13
N LEU A 154 -9.70 13.13 -7.32
CA LEU A 154 -8.63 13.30 -6.35
C LEU A 154 -8.98 14.44 -5.38
N SER A 155 -8.21 14.59 -4.29
CA SER A 155 -8.48 15.60 -3.27
C SER A 155 -8.35 17.05 -3.78
N ASP A 156 -7.60 17.29 -4.86
CA ASP A 156 -7.47 18.59 -5.53
C ASP A 156 -8.57 18.86 -6.57
N GLY A 157 -9.51 17.94 -6.74
CA GLY A 157 -10.60 18.02 -7.70
C GLY A 157 -10.27 17.53 -9.11
N THR A 158 -9.01 17.18 -9.41
CA THR A 158 -8.69 16.49 -10.65
C THR A 158 -9.30 15.09 -10.65
N ARG A 159 -9.58 14.55 -11.84
CA ARG A 159 -10.24 13.26 -11.99
C ARG A 159 -9.31 12.26 -12.67
N MET A 160 -9.34 11.03 -12.17
CA MET A 160 -8.43 9.99 -12.64
C MET A 160 -9.08 8.62 -12.49
N ASP A 161 -8.96 7.79 -13.51
CA ASP A 161 -9.40 6.40 -13.44
C ASP A 161 -8.56 5.62 -12.42
N ARG A 162 -9.19 4.62 -11.81
CA ARG A 162 -8.53 3.68 -10.90
C ARG A 162 -8.59 2.29 -11.49
N VAL A 163 -7.42 1.66 -11.61
CA VAL A 163 -7.30 0.23 -11.92
C VAL A 163 -7.28 -0.52 -10.59
N ARG A 164 -8.17 -1.47 -10.41
CA ARG A 164 -8.21 -2.34 -9.24
C ARG A 164 -7.71 -3.73 -9.60
N LYS A 165 -6.74 -4.19 -8.84
CA LYS A 165 -6.13 -5.50 -8.99
C LYS A 165 -6.36 -6.34 -7.74
N LYS A 166 -6.64 -7.63 -7.95
CA LYS A 166 -6.89 -8.60 -6.90
C LYS A 166 -5.73 -9.60 -6.82
N TYR A 167 -5.27 -9.88 -5.62
CA TYR A 167 -4.48 -11.07 -5.31
C TYR A 167 -5.39 -12.10 -4.64
N ASP A 168 -5.46 -13.30 -5.20
CA ASP A 168 -6.28 -14.38 -4.66
C ASP A 168 -5.46 -15.20 -3.65
N LEU A 169 -5.90 -15.21 -2.39
CA LEU A 169 -5.23 -15.93 -1.30
C LEU A 169 -5.74 -17.37 -1.15
N THR A 170 -6.76 -17.77 -1.91
CA THR A 170 -7.35 -19.10 -1.85
C THR A 170 -6.66 -20.10 -2.78
N VAL A 171 -5.86 -19.61 -3.72
CA VAL A 171 -5.08 -20.44 -4.65
C VAL A 171 -3.79 -20.85 -3.95
N GLU A 172 -3.56 -22.16 -3.83
CA GLU A 172 -2.27 -22.72 -3.39
C GLU A 172 -1.22 -22.51 -4.49
N GLU A 173 -0.01 -22.08 -4.08
CA GLU A 173 1.15 -21.95 -4.97
C GLU A 173 1.79 -23.32 -5.27
#